data_a560ba8633d737750ee0160ca04c9350
#
_entry.id   a560ba8633d737750ee0160ca04c9350
#
_cell.length_a   1.000
_cell.length_b   1.000
_cell.length_c   1.000
_cell.angle_alpha   90.00
_cell.angle_beta   90.00
_cell.angle_gamma   90.00
#
_symmetry.space_group_name_H-M   'P 1'
#
loop_
_entity.id
_entity.type
_entity.pdbx_description
1 polymer ?
#
loop_
_entity_poly.entity_id
_entity_poly.type
_entity_poly.pdbx_seq_one_letter_code
_entity_poly.pdbx_strand_id
1 'polypeptide(L)'
;MYPPPHHQSNDIQKMIAVIKQFPLGILVSAKDGQPFITHIPIIYNEASGRLVAHIDRQNPQVETLTHGAEVTVIFRGPDTYISPSIYSTEQLPTWNYIYVHITGNITLIHEAEAVKQTMIDMTNFLEGTPQKFELEKDDPRMNRLLPYIQAFTIEITNWEGKFKLSQDKNPTDFDLAKAELIKNAKPSDKAFIEGIYKN
;
A
#
# COMPACT_ATOMS: atom_id res chain seq x y z
N MET A 1 1.17 1.64 -15.09
CA MET A 1 0.44 0.34 -14.99
C MET A 1 -0.26 0.02 -16.31
N TYR A 2 -0.39 -1.25 -16.70
CA TYR A 2 -0.97 -1.64 -18.01
C TYR A 2 -2.47 -1.29 -18.12
N PRO A 3 -2.94 -0.66 -19.24
CA PRO A 3 -4.37 -0.46 -19.53
C PRO A 3 -5.12 -1.78 -19.71
N PRO A 4 -6.45 -1.82 -19.72
CA PRO A 4 -7.32 -0.80 -20.32
C PRO A 4 -7.69 0.36 -19.39
N PRO A 5 -8.03 1.54 -19.98
CA PRO A 5 -8.29 2.77 -19.23
C PRO A 5 -9.43 2.67 -18.21
N HIS A 6 -10.46 1.89 -18.48
CA HIS A 6 -11.61 1.73 -17.59
C HIS A 6 -11.29 1.00 -16.28
N HIS A 7 -10.10 0.37 -16.17
CA HIS A 7 -9.60 -0.21 -14.92
C HIS A 7 -8.59 0.70 -14.20
N GLN A 8 -8.21 1.82 -14.81
CA GLN A 8 -7.30 2.78 -14.19
C GLN A 8 -8.08 3.80 -13.37
N SER A 9 -7.52 4.21 -12.25
CA SER A 9 -8.06 5.29 -11.44
C SER A 9 -7.01 6.38 -11.32
N ASN A 10 -7.43 7.61 -11.61
CA ASN A 10 -6.67 8.83 -11.34
C ASN A 10 -7.08 9.49 -10.03
N ASP A 11 -7.97 8.87 -9.28
CA ASP A 11 -8.46 9.35 -7.99
C ASP A 11 -7.40 9.06 -6.91
N ILE A 12 -6.63 10.08 -6.58
CA ILE A 12 -5.58 10.01 -5.55
C ILE A 12 -6.18 9.65 -4.19
N GLN A 13 -7.38 10.11 -3.85
CA GLN A 13 -8.00 9.83 -2.56
C GLN A 13 -8.35 8.34 -2.42
N LYS A 14 -8.82 7.70 -3.49
CA LYS A 14 -9.01 6.25 -3.51
C LYS A 14 -7.69 5.50 -3.33
N MET A 15 -6.62 5.95 -3.97
CA MET A 15 -5.30 5.33 -3.83
C MET A 15 -4.74 5.51 -2.41
N ILE A 16 -4.90 6.68 -1.80
CA ILE A 16 -4.54 6.93 -0.39
C ILE A 16 -5.35 6.00 0.54
N ALA A 17 -6.65 5.83 0.27
CA ALA A 17 -7.48 4.91 1.06
C ALA A 17 -6.98 3.46 0.98
N VAL A 18 -6.48 3.00 -0.19
CA VAL A 18 -5.82 1.69 -0.32
C VAL A 18 -4.56 1.61 0.54
N ILE A 19 -3.69 2.62 0.49
CA ILE A 19 -2.45 2.66 1.30
C ILE A 19 -2.78 2.58 2.79
N LYS A 20 -3.79 3.33 3.23
CA LYS A 20 -4.21 3.35 4.65
C LYS A 20 -4.80 2.02 5.11
N GLN A 21 -5.59 1.37 4.27
CA GLN A 21 -6.22 0.09 4.61
C GLN A 21 -5.25 -1.09 4.53
N PHE A 22 -4.26 -1.02 3.62
CA PHE A 22 -3.30 -2.10 3.33
C PHE A 22 -1.86 -1.59 3.39
N PRO A 23 -1.38 -1.18 4.59
CA PRO A 23 -0.08 -0.50 4.73
C PRO A 23 1.14 -1.41 4.55
N LEU A 24 0.98 -2.74 4.49
CA LEU A 24 2.08 -3.65 4.20
C LEU A 24 2.43 -3.56 2.70
N GLY A 25 3.31 -2.62 2.37
CA GLY A 25 3.77 -2.36 1.02
C GLY A 25 4.89 -3.29 0.57
N ILE A 26 5.01 -3.45 -0.74
CA ILE A 26 6.14 -4.13 -1.39
C ILE A 26 7.06 -3.04 -1.93
N LEU A 27 8.20 -2.84 -1.27
CA LEU A 27 9.23 -1.91 -1.73
C LEU A 27 10.10 -2.58 -2.78
N VAL A 28 10.17 -1.99 -3.96
CA VAL A 28 10.98 -2.45 -5.10
C VAL A 28 12.01 -1.39 -5.43
N SER A 29 13.26 -1.80 -5.50
CA SER A 29 14.39 -1.00 -5.99
C SER A 29 15.29 -1.86 -6.88
N ALA A 30 16.24 -1.27 -7.57
CA ALA A 30 17.14 -2.01 -8.42
C ALA A 30 18.58 -1.49 -8.30
N LYS A 31 19.55 -2.40 -8.45
CA LYS A 31 20.98 -2.09 -8.55
C LYS A 31 21.60 -3.02 -9.60
N ASP A 32 22.31 -2.47 -10.54
CA ASP A 32 22.99 -3.23 -11.62
C ASP A 32 22.06 -4.19 -12.37
N GLY A 33 20.79 -3.77 -12.58
CA GLY A 33 19.78 -4.57 -13.25
C GLY A 33 19.14 -5.67 -12.38
N GLN A 34 19.57 -5.83 -11.13
CA GLN A 34 18.97 -6.78 -10.19
C GLN A 34 17.91 -6.10 -9.33
N PRO A 35 16.67 -6.63 -9.26
CA PRO A 35 15.64 -6.11 -8.37
C PRO A 35 15.89 -6.57 -6.92
N PHE A 36 15.63 -5.65 -5.99
CA PHE A 36 15.53 -5.90 -4.56
C PHE A 36 14.09 -5.69 -4.14
N ILE A 37 13.53 -6.61 -3.36
CA ILE A 37 12.11 -6.61 -2.99
C ILE A 37 11.98 -6.94 -1.52
N THR A 38 11.35 -6.02 -0.76
CA THR A 38 11.06 -6.22 0.66
C THR A 38 9.61 -5.84 0.98
N HIS A 39 8.97 -6.60 1.85
CA HIS A 39 7.64 -6.31 2.37
C HIS A 39 7.80 -5.62 3.72
N ILE A 40 7.40 -4.36 3.81
CA ILE A 40 7.48 -3.56 5.04
C ILE A 40 6.22 -2.70 5.20
N PRO A 41 5.84 -2.33 6.43
CA PRO A 41 4.84 -1.29 6.63
C PRO A 41 5.32 0.03 6.06
N ILE A 42 4.45 0.67 5.26
CA ILE A 42 4.69 1.98 4.65
C ILE A 42 3.42 2.80 4.82
N ILE A 43 3.51 3.93 5.48
CA ILE A 43 2.36 4.80 5.72
C ILE A 43 2.40 6.07 4.87
N TYR A 44 1.22 6.58 4.53
CA TYR A 44 1.09 7.89 3.89
C TYR A 44 0.95 8.98 4.96
N ASN A 45 1.88 9.92 4.99
CA ASN A 45 1.84 11.08 5.86
C ASN A 45 1.11 12.23 5.17
N GLU A 46 -0.10 12.54 5.63
CA GLU A 46 -0.96 13.57 5.02
C GLU A 46 -0.38 15.00 5.10
N ALA A 47 0.35 15.30 6.16
CA ALA A 47 0.91 16.63 6.36
C ALA A 47 2.02 16.95 5.35
N SER A 48 2.84 15.93 5.00
CA SER A 48 3.95 16.09 4.05
C SER A 48 3.62 15.62 2.63
N GLY A 49 2.56 14.82 2.44
CA GLY A 49 2.25 14.18 1.16
C GLY A 49 3.23 13.08 0.76
N ARG A 50 4.01 12.55 1.70
CA ARG A 50 5.07 11.56 1.46
C ARG A 50 4.71 10.20 2.05
N LEU A 51 5.32 9.15 1.51
CA LEU A 51 5.35 7.86 2.20
C LEU A 51 6.48 7.86 3.23
N VAL A 52 6.24 7.19 4.36
CA VAL A 52 7.20 7.04 5.47
C VAL A 52 7.36 5.58 5.79
N ALA A 53 8.60 5.13 5.92
CA ALA A 53 8.92 3.75 6.26
C ALA A 53 10.27 3.66 6.98
N HIS A 54 10.52 2.48 7.54
CA HIS A 54 11.83 2.07 8.01
C HIS A 54 12.09 0.60 7.69
N ILE A 55 13.36 0.25 7.56
CA ILE A 55 13.82 -1.09 7.22
C ILE A 55 14.98 -1.47 8.13
N ASP A 56 15.19 -2.76 8.35
CA ASP A 56 16.38 -3.26 9.05
C ASP A 56 17.64 -2.95 8.22
N ARG A 57 18.65 -2.35 8.85
CA ARG A 57 19.94 -2.04 8.22
C ARG A 57 20.70 -3.26 7.72
N GLN A 58 20.39 -4.45 8.23
CA GLN A 58 20.96 -5.70 7.74
C GLN A 58 20.29 -6.22 6.47
N ASN A 59 19.13 -5.64 6.07
CA ASN A 59 18.50 -5.99 4.82
C ASN A 59 19.36 -5.54 3.64
N PRO A 60 19.75 -6.45 2.71
CA PRO A 60 20.58 -6.09 1.55
C PRO A 60 20.00 -4.96 0.69
N GLN A 61 18.69 -4.77 0.69
CA GLN A 61 18.03 -3.70 -0.06
C GLN A 61 18.46 -2.30 0.41
N VAL A 62 18.98 -2.15 1.65
CA VAL A 62 19.46 -0.85 2.18
C VAL A 62 20.54 -0.26 1.27
N GLU A 63 21.36 -1.08 0.62
CA GLU A 63 22.39 -0.61 -0.32
C GLU A 63 21.82 0.14 -1.54
N THR A 64 20.56 -0.09 -1.86
CA THR A 64 19.87 0.56 -2.98
C THR A 64 19.10 1.82 -2.55
N LEU A 65 18.89 2.00 -1.24
CA LEU A 65 18.09 3.10 -0.67
C LEU A 65 19.00 4.30 -0.39
N THR A 66 19.55 4.90 -1.43
CA THR A 66 20.36 6.12 -1.31
C THR A 66 19.49 7.37 -1.51
N HIS A 67 19.98 8.52 -1.02
CA HIS A 67 19.25 9.78 -1.21
C HIS A 67 19.06 10.09 -2.70
N GLY A 68 17.81 10.36 -3.11
CA GLY A 68 17.42 10.59 -4.50
C GLY A 68 17.22 9.32 -5.33
N ALA A 69 17.49 8.12 -4.80
CA ALA A 69 17.23 6.88 -5.52
C ALA A 69 15.74 6.70 -5.78
N GLU A 70 15.40 6.35 -7.03
CA GLU A 70 14.03 6.04 -7.40
C GLU A 70 13.64 4.63 -6.95
N VAL A 71 12.46 4.51 -6.38
CA VAL A 71 11.86 3.25 -5.94
C VAL A 71 10.40 3.16 -6.39
N THR A 72 9.89 1.93 -6.46
CA THR A 72 8.47 1.67 -6.62
C THR A 72 7.93 0.97 -5.38
N VAL A 73 6.80 1.45 -4.86
CA VAL A 73 6.05 0.78 -3.81
C VAL A 73 4.75 0.25 -4.38
N ILE A 74 4.43 -1.01 -4.09
CA ILE A 74 3.20 -1.67 -4.52
C ILE A 74 2.35 -1.93 -3.29
N PHE A 75 1.13 -1.41 -3.27
CA PHE A 75 0.12 -1.73 -2.27
C PHE A 75 -0.92 -2.64 -2.89
N ARG A 76 -1.19 -3.76 -2.21
CA ARG A 76 -2.16 -4.76 -2.63
C ARG A 76 -3.44 -4.63 -1.83
N GLY A 77 -4.52 -4.22 -2.48
CA GLY A 77 -5.87 -4.25 -1.94
C GLY A 77 -6.53 -5.62 -2.09
N PRO A 78 -7.87 -5.68 -1.93
CA PRO A 78 -8.63 -6.93 -2.06
C PRO A 78 -8.55 -7.48 -3.48
N ASP A 79 -8.59 -8.80 -3.57
CA ASP A 79 -8.68 -9.51 -4.85
C ASP A 79 -9.53 -10.77 -4.73
N THR A 80 -10.15 -11.19 -5.84
CA THR A 80 -10.87 -12.46 -5.93
C THR A 80 -10.97 -12.95 -7.36
N TYR A 81 -10.99 -14.26 -7.54
CA TYR A 81 -11.36 -14.90 -8.78
C TYR A 81 -12.86 -14.76 -9.01
N ILE A 82 -13.25 -14.40 -10.23
CA ILE A 82 -14.65 -14.31 -10.66
C ILE A 82 -14.93 -15.43 -11.65
N SER A 83 -15.71 -16.41 -11.18
CA SER A 83 -16.16 -17.50 -12.02
C SER A 83 -17.23 -17.01 -13.01
N PRO A 84 -17.20 -17.45 -14.27
CA PRO A 84 -18.30 -17.18 -15.23
C PRO A 84 -19.67 -17.67 -14.75
N SER A 85 -19.68 -18.67 -13.87
CA SER A 85 -20.93 -19.27 -13.37
C SER A 85 -21.81 -18.33 -12.54
N ILE A 86 -21.26 -17.19 -12.07
CA ILE A 86 -22.04 -16.19 -11.31
C ILE A 86 -22.77 -15.19 -12.22
N TYR A 87 -22.35 -15.06 -13.48
CA TYR A 87 -22.87 -14.04 -14.39
C TYR A 87 -24.22 -14.42 -15.00
N SER A 88 -25.01 -13.41 -15.31
CA SER A 88 -26.29 -13.56 -16.05
C SER A 88 -26.07 -13.70 -17.55
N THR A 89 -24.89 -13.34 -18.05
CA THR A 89 -24.50 -13.43 -19.46
C THR A 89 -23.30 -14.35 -19.63
N GLU A 90 -23.08 -14.85 -20.84
CA GLU A 90 -21.89 -15.66 -21.14
C GLU A 90 -20.62 -14.82 -21.06
N GLN A 91 -19.71 -15.17 -20.15
CA GLN A 91 -18.48 -14.47 -19.87
C GLN A 91 -17.29 -15.43 -19.78
N LEU A 92 -16.07 -14.90 -19.83
CA LEU A 92 -14.85 -15.63 -19.52
C LEU A 92 -14.46 -15.45 -18.04
N PRO A 93 -13.70 -16.42 -17.47
CA PRO A 93 -13.16 -16.30 -16.12
C PRO A 93 -12.21 -15.08 -16.01
N THR A 94 -12.24 -14.42 -14.87
CA THR A 94 -11.40 -13.25 -14.62
C THR A 94 -11.05 -13.11 -13.15
N TRP A 95 -10.21 -12.10 -12.82
CA TRP A 95 -9.93 -11.65 -11.47
C TRP A 95 -10.41 -10.21 -11.31
N ASN A 96 -11.06 -9.92 -10.18
CA ASN A 96 -11.20 -8.58 -9.67
C ASN A 96 -10.11 -8.31 -8.64
N TYR A 97 -9.49 -7.13 -8.70
CA TYR A 97 -8.40 -6.76 -7.80
C TYR A 97 -8.18 -5.25 -7.76
N ILE A 98 -7.58 -4.80 -6.66
CA ILE A 98 -7.15 -3.43 -6.47
C ILE A 98 -5.64 -3.42 -6.19
N TYR A 99 -4.90 -2.63 -6.96
CA TYR A 99 -3.47 -2.38 -6.73
C TYR A 99 -3.15 -0.90 -6.91
N VAL A 100 -2.25 -0.40 -6.08
CA VAL A 100 -1.68 0.94 -6.22
C VAL A 100 -0.17 0.82 -6.34
N HIS A 101 0.40 1.40 -7.40
CA HIS A 101 1.84 1.55 -7.56
C HIS A 101 2.20 3.02 -7.34
N ILE A 102 3.18 3.25 -6.51
CA ILE A 102 3.75 4.56 -6.24
C ILE A 102 5.20 4.54 -6.67
N THR A 103 5.58 5.44 -7.58
CA THR A 103 6.99 5.70 -7.86
C THR A 103 7.41 6.98 -7.12
N GLY A 104 8.62 7.00 -6.60
CA GLY A 104 9.12 8.18 -5.91
C GLY A 104 10.59 8.07 -5.52
N ASN A 105 11.11 9.17 -4.97
CA ASN A 105 12.51 9.31 -4.63
C ASN A 105 12.75 9.22 -3.12
N ILE A 106 13.78 8.47 -2.73
CA ILE A 106 14.17 8.26 -1.34
C ILE A 106 14.78 9.51 -0.74
N THR A 107 14.39 9.84 0.48
CA THR A 107 15.12 10.74 1.39
C THR A 107 15.39 9.99 2.69
N LEU A 108 16.67 9.76 3.00
CA LEU A 108 17.06 9.08 4.23
C LEU A 108 16.86 9.98 5.44
N ILE A 109 16.48 9.38 6.57
CA ILE A 109 16.36 10.05 7.87
C ILE A 109 17.50 9.53 8.76
N HIS A 110 18.36 10.43 9.22
CA HIS A 110 19.54 10.09 10.02
C HIS A 110 19.43 10.54 11.48
N GLU A 111 18.70 11.63 11.74
CA GLU A 111 18.52 12.17 13.07
C GLU A 111 17.77 11.20 13.98
N ALA A 112 18.39 10.81 15.11
CA ALA A 112 17.85 9.81 16.01
C ALA A 112 16.42 10.10 16.47
N GLU A 113 16.14 11.37 16.81
CA GLU A 113 14.82 11.78 17.25
C GLU A 113 13.78 11.72 16.13
N ALA A 114 14.19 12.02 14.88
CA ALA A 114 13.31 11.88 13.72
C ALA A 114 13.04 10.39 13.39
N VAL A 115 14.04 9.51 13.54
CA VAL A 115 13.86 8.07 13.38
C VAL A 115 12.88 7.54 14.43
N LYS A 116 13.03 7.91 15.72
CA LYS A 116 12.06 7.55 16.77
C LYS A 116 10.65 8.02 16.43
N GLN A 117 10.52 9.24 15.92
CA GLN A 117 9.21 9.77 15.54
C GLN A 117 8.56 8.93 14.44
N THR A 118 9.32 8.47 13.43
CA THR A 118 8.75 7.57 12.40
C THR A 118 8.24 6.25 12.98
N MET A 119 8.92 5.72 14.02
CA MET A 119 8.48 4.50 14.72
C MET A 119 7.20 4.73 15.50
N ILE A 120 7.09 5.86 16.20
CA ILE A 120 5.89 6.26 16.95
C ILE A 120 4.71 6.46 15.99
N ASP A 121 4.90 7.23 14.92
CA ASP A 121 3.86 7.51 13.94
C ASP A 121 3.35 6.22 13.27
N MET A 122 4.26 5.32 12.93
CA MET A 122 3.93 4.00 12.38
C MET A 122 3.15 3.16 13.39
N THR A 123 3.57 3.13 14.66
CA THR A 123 2.86 2.41 15.72
C THR A 123 1.46 2.95 15.91
N ASN A 124 1.30 4.26 16.05
CA ASN A 124 0.01 4.91 16.24
C ASN A 124 -0.93 4.64 15.06
N PHE A 125 -0.40 4.68 13.84
CA PHE A 125 -1.16 4.38 12.64
C PHE A 125 -1.64 2.91 12.61
N LEU A 126 -0.77 1.96 12.92
CA LEU A 126 -1.08 0.53 12.86
C LEU A 126 -1.97 0.06 14.01
N GLU A 127 -1.83 0.66 15.19
CA GLU A 127 -2.71 0.37 16.34
C GLU A 127 -4.16 0.84 16.08
N GLY A 128 -4.34 1.97 15.42
CA GLY A 128 -5.66 2.53 15.13
C GLY A 128 -6.42 2.97 16.40
N THR A 129 -7.75 2.93 16.33
CA THR A 129 -8.62 3.35 17.45
C THR A 129 -9.60 2.22 17.81
N PRO A 130 -9.70 1.81 19.12
CA PRO A 130 -8.89 2.28 20.25
C PRO A 130 -7.46 1.72 20.22
N GLN A 131 -6.50 2.58 20.53
CA GLN A 131 -5.08 2.20 20.62
C GLN A 131 -4.87 1.26 21.81
N LYS A 132 -4.21 0.12 21.59
CA LYS A 132 -3.94 -0.91 22.62
C LYS A 132 -2.50 -0.86 23.14
N PHE A 133 -1.61 -0.28 22.38
CA PHE A 133 -0.21 -0.11 22.72
C PHE A 133 0.24 1.30 22.33
N GLU A 134 0.94 1.97 23.24
CA GLU A 134 1.57 3.27 23.01
C GLU A 134 3.09 3.10 23.06
N LEU A 135 3.77 3.57 22.02
CA LEU A 135 5.22 3.60 21.96
C LEU A 135 5.69 4.97 22.44
N GLU A 136 6.20 5.04 23.67
CA GLU A 136 6.71 6.26 24.25
C GLU A 136 8.10 6.60 23.70
N LYS A 137 8.36 7.92 23.54
CA LYS A 137 9.62 8.42 22.96
C LYS A 137 10.87 8.02 23.78
N ASP A 138 10.70 7.89 25.10
CA ASP A 138 11.77 7.55 26.03
C ASP A 138 11.90 6.05 26.30
N ASP A 139 11.14 5.22 25.58
CA ASP A 139 11.22 3.76 25.70
C ASP A 139 12.67 3.30 25.46
N PRO A 140 13.32 2.67 26.46
CA PRO A 140 14.71 2.24 26.32
C PRO A 140 14.93 1.19 25.22
N ARG A 141 13.87 0.50 24.79
CA ARG A 141 13.91 -0.44 23.67
C ARG A 141 14.18 0.28 22.35
N MET A 142 13.61 1.50 22.15
CA MET A 142 13.87 2.29 20.94
C MET A 142 15.35 2.64 20.80
N ASN A 143 15.98 3.13 21.89
CA ASN A 143 17.41 3.46 21.85
C ASN A 143 18.30 2.27 21.47
N ARG A 144 17.94 1.07 21.91
CA ARG A 144 18.66 -0.17 21.55
C ARG A 144 18.44 -0.58 20.08
N LEU A 145 17.30 -0.24 19.49
CA LEU A 145 16.95 -0.61 18.12
C LEU A 145 17.42 0.39 17.06
N LEU A 146 17.60 1.68 17.43
CA LEU A 146 18.04 2.73 16.51
C LEU A 146 19.24 2.36 15.62
N PRO A 147 20.31 1.71 16.11
CA PRO A 147 21.44 1.31 15.26
C PRO A 147 21.08 0.35 14.14
N TYR A 148 19.98 -0.40 14.29
CA TYR A 148 19.52 -1.40 13.33
C TYR A 148 18.46 -0.89 12.37
N ILE A 149 18.00 0.36 12.53
CA ILE A 149 16.88 0.92 11.74
C ILE A 149 17.41 1.95 10.75
N GLN A 150 17.08 1.79 9.47
CA GLN A 150 17.17 2.82 8.46
C GLN A 150 15.78 3.35 8.16
N ALA A 151 15.48 4.56 8.64
CA ALA A 151 14.24 5.26 8.30
C ALA A 151 14.43 6.12 7.05
N PHE A 152 13.33 6.29 6.30
CA PHE A 152 13.33 7.08 5.08
C PHE A 152 11.91 7.57 4.76
N THR A 153 11.85 8.62 3.94
CA THR A 153 10.63 9.04 3.27
C THR A 153 10.76 8.81 1.76
N ILE A 154 9.62 8.71 1.09
CA ILE A 154 9.55 8.65 -0.38
C ILE A 154 8.73 9.85 -0.84
N GLU A 155 9.37 10.75 -1.59
CA GLU A 155 8.71 11.84 -2.28
C GLU A 155 8.05 11.27 -3.55
N ILE A 156 6.72 11.33 -3.59
CA ILE A 156 5.94 10.67 -4.64
C ILE A 156 6.05 11.47 -5.93
N THR A 157 6.51 10.82 -6.99
CA THR A 157 6.62 11.40 -8.34
C THR A 157 5.54 10.89 -9.29
N ASN A 158 4.99 9.68 -9.03
CA ASN A 158 3.94 9.11 -9.87
C ASN A 158 2.98 8.22 -9.06
N TRP A 159 1.70 8.30 -9.43
CA TRP A 159 0.60 7.50 -8.90
C TRP A 159 -0.03 6.66 -9.99
N GLU A 160 -0.21 5.37 -9.75
CA GLU A 160 -0.91 4.48 -10.66
C GLU A 160 -1.86 3.58 -9.89
N GLY A 161 -3.17 3.80 -10.06
CA GLY A 161 -4.23 2.99 -9.47
C GLY A 161 -4.82 2.02 -10.48
N LYS A 162 -4.87 0.72 -10.15
CA LYS A 162 -5.61 -0.28 -10.92
C LYS A 162 -6.73 -0.87 -10.08
N PHE A 163 -7.95 -0.54 -10.48
CA PHE A 163 -9.18 -0.95 -9.84
C PHE A 163 -9.97 -1.78 -10.86
N LYS A 164 -9.57 -3.03 -11.05
CA LYS A 164 -10.27 -3.96 -11.92
C LYS A 164 -11.43 -4.59 -11.15
N LEU A 165 -12.62 -4.05 -11.34
CA LEU A 165 -13.81 -4.33 -10.55
C LEU A 165 -15.03 -4.68 -11.41
N SER A 166 -14.80 -5.21 -12.64
CA SER A 166 -15.84 -5.57 -13.59
C SER A 166 -16.66 -4.38 -14.13
N GLN A 167 -16.05 -3.19 -14.20
CA GLN A 167 -16.72 -1.95 -14.65
C GLN A 167 -17.15 -2.00 -16.12
N ASP A 168 -16.63 -2.94 -16.89
CA ASP A 168 -16.96 -3.21 -18.30
C ASP A 168 -18.21 -4.07 -18.48
N LYS A 169 -18.81 -4.56 -17.41
CA LYS A 169 -19.96 -5.46 -17.44
C LYS A 169 -21.28 -4.68 -17.43
N ASN A 170 -22.36 -5.37 -17.86
CA ASN A 170 -23.71 -4.85 -17.66
C ASN A 170 -24.02 -4.69 -16.16
N PRO A 171 -25.02 -3.89 -15.76
CA PRO A 171 -25.30 -3.61 -14.35
C PRO A 171 -25.52 -4.86 -13.49
N THR A 172 -26.22 -5.86 -14.00
CA THR A 172 -26.51 -7.12 -13.27
C THR A 172 -25.21 -7.89 -13.00
N ASP A 173 -24.38 -8.08 -14.01
CA ASP A 173 -23.11 -8.82 -13.89
C ASP A 173 -22.09 -8.05 -13.07
N PHE A 174 -22.09 -6.71 -13.14
CA PHE A 174 -21.30 -5.85 -12.26
C PHE A 174 -21.66 -6.06 -10.78
N ASP A 175 -22.98 -6.06 -10.45
CA ASP A 175 -23.45 -6.25 -9.07
C ASP A 175 -23.13 -7.67 -8.56
N LEU A 176 -23.24 -8.68 -9.41
CA LEU A 176 -22.87 -10.06 -9.06
C LEU A 176 -21.36 -10.18 -8.76
N ALA A 177 -20.51 -9.58 -9.60
CA ALA A 177 -19.06 -9.57 -9.38
C ALA A 177 -18.66 -8.79 -8.13
N LYS A 178 -19.33 -7.66 -7.85
CA LYS A 178 -19.16 -6.90 -6.60
C LYS A 178 -19.53 -7.74 -5.37
N ALA A 179 -20.70 -8.40 -5.42
CA ALA A 179 -21.13 -9.26 -4.32
C ALA A 179 -20.14 -10.39 -4.05
N GLU A 180 -19.59 -11.01 -5.10
CA GLU A 180 -18.60 -12.08 -4.97
C GLU A 180 -17.27 -11.56 -4.36
N LEU A 181 -16.80 -10.36 -4.74
CA LEU A 181 -15.61 -9.75 -4.12
C LEU A 181 -15.85 -9.48 -2.63
N ILE A 182 -17.00 -8.91 -2.25
CA ILE A 182 -17.35 -8.64 -0.84
C ILE A 182 -17.50 -9.94 -0.04
N LYS A 183 -18.11 -10.97 -0.63
CA LYS A 183 -18.29 -12.28 0.00
C LYS A 183 -16.95 -12.94 0.36
N ASN A 184 -15.99 -12.88 -0.56
CA ASN A 184 -14.67 -13.50 -0.41
C ASN A 184 -13.65 -12.65 0.36
N ALA A 185 -13.97 -11.38 0.63
CA ALA A 185 -13.10 -10.49 1.40
C ALA A 185 -13.11 -10.81 2.89
N LYS A 186 -12.00 -10.45 3.56
CA LYS A 186 -11.95 -10.49 5.03
C LYS A 186 -13.02 -9.56 5.61
N PRO A 187 -13.59 -9.88 6.79
CA PRO A 187 -14.58 -9.01 7.44
C PRO A 187 -14.11 -7.56 7.61
N SER A 188 -12.83 -7.34 7.93
CA SER A 188 -12.20 -6.03 8.07
C SER A 188 -12.20 -5.19 6.79
N ASP A 189 -12.27 -5.84 5.62
CA ASP A 189 -12.06 -5.17 4.33
C ASP A 189 -13.39 -4.86 3.61
N LYS A 190 -14.50 -5.43 4.10
CA LYS A 190 -15.82 -5.28 3.44
C LYS A 190 -16.28 -3.84 3.35
N ALA A 191 -16.18 -3.08 4.46
CA ALA A 191 -16.57 -1.68 4.47
C ALA A 191 -15.72 -0.82 3.52
N PHE A 192 -14.42 -1.12 3.44
CA PHE A 192 -13.52 -0.48 2.48
C PHE A 192 -13.96 -0.76 1.04
N ILE A 193 -14.22 -2.04 0.69
CA ILE A 193 -14.66 -2.43 -0.67
C ILE A 193 -15.96 -1.70 -1.02
N GLU A 194 -16.95 -1.71 -0.13
CA GLU A 194 -18.21 -1.00 -0.33
C GLU A 194 -18.01 0.49 -0.58
N GLY A 195 -17.06 1.13 0.15
CA GLY A 195 -16.68 2.52 -0.05
C GLY A 195 -16.10 2.79 -1.44
N ILE A 196 -15.24 1.91 -1.93
CA ILE A 196 -14.64 2.04 -3.28
C ILE A 196 -15.70 2.00 -4.39
N TYR A 197 -16.77 1.20 -4.23
CA TYR A 197 -17.84 1.09 -5.22
C TYR A 197 -18.86 2.25 -5.16
N LYS A 198 -18.91 3.03 -4.08
CA LYS A 198 -19.88 4.13 -3.90
C LYS A 198 -19.46 5.44 -4.58
N ASN A 199 -18.20 5.61 -4.86
CA ASN A 199 -17.58 6.79 -5.46
C ASN A 199 -17.09 6.45 -6.88
#